data_0f891c980723a8dd3fec1a719541c122
#
_entry.id   0f891c980723a8dd3fec1a719541c122
#
_cell.length_a   1.000
_cell.length_b   1.000
_cell.length_c   1.000
_cell.angle_alpha   90.00
_cell.angle_beta   90.00
_cell.angle_gamma   90.00
#
_symmetry.space_group_name_H-M   'P 1'
#
loop_
_entity.id
_entity.type
_entity.pdbx_description
1 polymer ?
#
loop_
_entity_poly.entity_id
_entity_poly.type
_entity_poly.pdbx_seq_one_letter_code
_entity_poly.pdbx_strand_id
1 'polypeptide(L)'
;MVNDKARRSVIQFEDVSFEYPGAETDSIHHISLDVKEGEFLVLTGGSGCGKTTLTRLVNGLGEQFYEGTLKGRITLLGRNISEYPLYEIGKKVGSIFQDPKSQFFASITEDEISFGCENYGVPYEELDRRVSSAIKRINGDMLRGKEIYPMSSGEKQKIAVASVNAVDPEI
;
A
#
# COMPACT_ATOMS: atom_id res chain seq x y z
N MET A 1 -8.42 -25.27 -13.09
CA MET A 1 -9.28 -24.24 -12.49
C MET A 1 -9.15 -24.41 -10.98
N VAL A 2 -8.46 -23.53 -10.30
CA VAL A 2 -8.33 -23.56 -8.82
C VAL A 2 -9.65 -23.07 -8.26
N ASN A 3 -10.18 -23.79 -7.27
CA ASN A 3 -11.51 -23.59 -6.69
C ASN A 3 -11.58 -22.22 -5.99
N ASP A 4 -12.12 -21.23 -6.66
CA ASP A 4 -12.14 -19.80 -6.26
C ASP A 4 -13.06 -19.51 -5.04
N LYS A 5 -13.89 -20.46 -4.68
CA LYS A 5 -14.84 -20.33 -3.55
C LYS A 5 -14.22 -20.56 -2.15
N ALA A 6 -12.98 -21.02 -2.05
CA ALA A 6 -12.34 -21.38 -0.79
C ALA A 6 -11.32 -20.33 -0.26
N ARG A 7 -10.99 -19.28 -1.05
CA ARG A 7 -10.03 -18.27 -0.62
C ARG A 7 -10.69 -17.23 0.27
N ARG A 8 -9.98 -16.86 1.34
CA ARG A 8 -10.41 -15.80 2.27
C ARG A 8 -10.49 -14.45 1.52
N SER A 9 -11.54 -13.69 1.77
CA SER A 9 -11.65 -12.31 1.33
C SER A 9 -10.72 -11.44 2.17
N VAL A 10 -9.87 -10.64 1.51
CA VAL A 10 -8.92 -9.76 2.18
C VAL A 10 -9.33 -8.29 2.06
N ILE A 11 -10.00 -7.92 0.97
CA ILE A 11 -10.59 -6.59 0.78
C ILE A 11 -11.99 -6.77 0.20
N GLN A 12 -13.00 -6.13 0.79
CA GLN A 12 -14.35 -6.09 0.24
C GLN A 12 -14.86 -4.65 0.18
N PHE A 13 -15.46 -4.30 -0.94
CA PHE A 13 -16.26 -3.09 -1.13
C PHE A 13 -17.71 -3.52 -1.33
N GLU A 14 -18.61 -2.97 -0.53
CA GLU A 14 -20.05 -3.21 -0.60
C GLU A 14 -20.74 -1.88 -0.92
N ASP A 15 -21.15 -1.70 -2.17
CA ASP A 15 -21.87 -0.52 -2.67
C ASP A 15 -21.19 0.81 -2.31
N VAL A 16 -19.87 0.88 -2.51
CA VAL A 16 -19.05 2.00 -2.05
C VAL A 16 -19.11 3.17 -3.03
N SER A 17 -19.45 4.33 -2.50
CA SER A 17 -19.27 5.64 -3.15
C SER A 17 -18.41 6.53 -2.27
N PHE A 18 -17.60 7.41 -2.88
CA PHE A 18 -16.72 8.29 -2.13
C PHE A 18 -16.59 9.66 -2.79
N GLU A 19 -16.70 10.70 -1.97
CA GLU A 19 -16.64 12.11 -2.34
C GLU A 19 -15.52 12.80 -1.56
N TYR A 20 -14.65 13.54 -2.26
CA TYR A 20 -13.67 14.42 -1.60
C TYR A 20 -14.33 15.71 -1.13
N PRO A 21 -13.82 16.36 -0.06
CA PRO A 21 -14.34 17.64 0.40
C PRO A 21 -14.33 18.70 -0.71
N GLY A 22 -15.47 19.36 -0.94
CA GLY A 22 -15.60 20.40 -1.95
C GLY A 22 -15.70 19.91 -3.40
N ALA A 23 -15.79 18.61 -3.64
CA ALA A 23 -16.08 18.06 -4.96
C ALA A 23 -17.57 18.27 -5.30
N GLU A 24 -17.87 18.52 -6.58
CA GLU A 24 -19.27 18.63 -7.05
C GLU A 24 -19.93 17.26 -7.28
N THR A 25 -19.13 16.22 -7.41
CA THR A 25 -19.59 14.84 -7.65
C THR A 25 -18.73 13.83 -6.92
N ASP A 26 -19.30 12.67 -6.62
CA ASP A 26 -18.54 11.54 -6.07
C ASP A 26 -17.39 11.16 -7.00
N SER A 27 -16.23 10.85 -6.42
CA SER A 27 -15.03 10.41 -7.17
C SER A 27 -15.10 8.95 -7.60
N ILE A 28 -15.91 8.14 -6.90
CA ILE A 28 -16.30 6.78 -7.26
C ILE A 28 -17.76 6.56 -6.85
N HIS A 29 -18.47 5.72 -7.63
CA HIS A 29 -19.90 5.50 -7.44
C HIS A 29 -20.22 4.01 -7.42
N HIS A 30 -20.94 3.55 -6.38
CA HIS A 30 -21.54 2.21 -6.30
C HIS A 30 -20.57 1.06 -6.65
N ILE A 31 -19.34 1.11 -6.13
CA ILE A 31 -18.34 0.06 -6.36
C ILE A 31 -18.58 -1.12 -5.43
N SER A 32 -18.76 -2.29 -6.01
CA SER A 32 -18.73 -3.57 -5.30
C SER A 32 -17.60 -4.43 -5.83
N LEU A 33 -16.67 -4.83 -4.95
CA LEU A 33 -15.47 -5.56 -5.28
C LEU A 33 -15.10 -6.49 -4.12
N ASP A 34 -14.66 -7.70 -4.46
CA ASP A 34 -14.20 -8.67 -3.47
C ASP A 34 -12.85 -9.24 -3.93
N VAL A 35 -11.77 -8.88 -3.21
CA VAL A 35 -10.40 -9.33 -3.49
C VAL A 35 -10.05 -10.46 -2.54
N LYS A 36 -9.58 -11.56 -3.10
CA LYS A 36 -9.23 -12.77 -2.36
C LYS A 36 -7.73 -12.82 -2.04
N GLU A 37 -7.39 -13.55 -1.00
CA GLU A 37 -6.00 -13.81 -0.62
C GLU A 37 -5.21 -14.41 -1.79
N GLY A 38 -4.03 -13.83 -2.08
CA GLY A 38 -3.16 -14.22 -3.19
C GLY A 38 -3.71 -13.86 -4.57
N GLU A 39 -4.73 -13.03 -4.67
CA GLU A 39 -5.24 -12.52 -5.94
C GLU A 39 -4.36 -11.39 -6.48
N PHE A 40 -4.18 -11.35 -7.79
CA PHE A 40 -3.54 -10.26 -8.51
C PHE A 40 -4.61 -9.50 -9.30
N LEU A 41 -4.98 -8.32 -8.81
CA LEU A 41 -6.00 -7.47 -9.41
C LEU A 41 -5.37 -6.31 -10.16
N VAL A 42 -5.78 -6.09 -11.41
CA VAL A 42 -5.35 -4.95 -12.24
C VAL A 42 -6.49 -3.96 -12.43
N LEU A 43 -6.27 -2.71 -11.97
CA LEU A 43 -7.18 -1.60 -12.19
C LEU A 43 -6.74 -0.81 -13.43
N THR A 44 -7.57 -0.79 -14.48
CA THR A 44 -7.32 -0.04 -15.72
C THR A 44 -8.40 1.01 -15.96
N GLY A 45 -8.07 2.03 -16.74
CA GLY A 45 -9.01 3.09 -17.09
C GLY A 45 -8.31 4.43 -17.36
N GLY A 46 -9.04 5.38 -17.90
CA GLY A 46 -8.56 6.72 -18.21
C GLY A 46 -8.07 7.51 -16.98
N SER A 47 -7.39 8.63 -17.21
CA SER A 47 -7.04 9.55 -16.13
C SER A 47 -8.31 10.11 -15.48
N GLY A 48 -8.31 10.24 -14.16
CA GLY A 48 -9.45 10.77 -13.40
C GLY A 48 -10.60 9.79 -13.13
N CYS A 49 -10.56 8.54 -13.59
CA CYS A 49 -11.65 7.58 -13.40
C CYS A 49 -11.70 6.91 -12.01
N GLY A 50 -11.04 7.45 -11.00
CA GLY A 50 -11.16 6.99 -9.60
C GLY A 50 -10.17 5.90 -9.16
N LYS A 51 -9.22 5.41 -10.01
CA LYS A 51 -8.26 4.36 -9.60
C LYS A 51 -7.47 4.71 -8.34
N THR A 52 -6.91 5.90 -8.29
CA THR A 52 -6.15 6.39 -7.13
C THR A 52 -7.04 6.55 -5.91
N THR A 53 -8.30 6.97 -6.09
CA THR A 53 -9.27 7.05 -5.01
C THR A 53 -9.55 5.67 -4.42
N LEU A 54 -9.73 4.65 -5.27
CA LEU A 54 -9.95 3.28 -4.83
C LEU A 54 -8.78 2.76 -3.98
N THR A 55 -7.53 2.98 -4.43
CA THR A 55 -6.35 2.57 -3.65
C THR A 55 -6.20 3.37 -2.35
N ARG A 56 -6.56 4.67 -2.34
CA ARG A 56 -6.59 5.49 -1.12
C ARG A 56 -7.64 5.04 -0.11
N LEU A 57 -8.72 4.45 -0.55
CA LEU A 57 -9.70 3.86 0.35
C LEU A 57 -9.18 2.57 0.98
N VAL A 58 -8.47 1.73 0.21
CA VAL A 58 -7.88 0.49 0.72
C VAL A 58 -6.79 0.75 1.77
N ASN A 59 -6.00 1.80 1.62
CA ASN A 59 -4.95 2.15 2.59
C ASN A 59 -5.40 3.12 3.68
N GLY A 60 -6.71 3.42 3.78
CA GLY A 60 -7.31 4.28 4.81
C GLY A 60 -7.11 5.79 4.60
N LEU A 61 -6.35 6.22 3.60
CA LEU A 61 -6.08 7.66 3.38
C LEU A 61 -7.32 8.42 2.91
N GLY A 62 -8.23 7.79 2.18
CA GLY A 62 -9.41 8.46 1.63
C GLY A 62 -10.27 9.12 2.72
N GLU A 63 -10.65 8.36 3.72
CA GLU A 63 -11.52 8.80 4.81
C GLU A 63 -10.74 9.52 5.92
N GLN A 64 -9.64 8.93 6.41
CA GLN A 64 -8.96 9.43 7.61
C GLN A 64 -7.99 10.58 7.35
N PHE A 65 -7.44 10.71 6.14
CA PHE A 65 -6.47 11.77 5.81
C PHE A 65 -7.06 12.86 4.92
N TYR A 66 -7.83 12.49 3.91
CA TYR A 66 -8.46 13.46 2.99
C TYR A 66 -9.84 13.92 3.45
N GLU A 67 -10.33 13.42 4.60
CA GLU A 67 -11.61 13.78 5.22
C GLU A 67 -12.81 13.68 4.26
N GLY A 68 -12.76 12.76 3.31
CA GLY A 68 -13.84 12.56 2.35
C GLY A 68 -15.02 11.79 2.95
N THR A 69 -16.15 11.88 2.28
CA THR A 69 -17.40 11.21 2.67
C THR A 69 -17.50 9.84 2.01
N LEU A 70 -17.46 8.78 2.81
CA LEU A 70 -17.65 7.40 2.40
C LEU A 70 -19.11 6.98 2.59
N LYS A 71 -19.71 6.39 1.55
CA LYS A 71 -21.01 5.70 1.59
C LYS A 71 -20.76 4.22 1.26
N GLY A 72 -21.56 3.32 1.81
CA GLY A 72 -21.34 1.88 1.69
C GLY A 72 -20.37 1.35 2.76
N ARG A 73 -19.71 0.22 2.48
CA ARG A 73 -18.85 -0.43 3.47
C ARG A 73 -17.58 -0.97 2.83
N ILE A 74 -16.44 -0.77 3.51
CA ILE A 74 -15.17 -1.38 3.14
C ILE A 74 -14.73 -2.29 4.29
N THR A 75 -14.44 -3.54 3.96
CA THR A 75 -13.92 -4.52 4.90
C THR A 75 -12.48 -4.88 4.53
N LEU A 76 -11.58 -4.77 5.49
CA LEU A 76 -10.18 -5.15 5.38
C LEU A 76 -9.92 -6.33 6.34
N LEU A 77 -9.48 -7.48 5.81
CA LEU A 77 -9.19 -8.68 6.58
C LEU A 77 -10.34 -9.13 7.50
N GLY A 78 -11.59 -8.90 7.06
CA GLY A 78 -12.82 -9.30 7.77
C GLY A 78 -13.33 -8.29 8.80
N ARG A 79 -12.70 -7.11 8.95
CA ARG A 79 -13.12 -6.03 9.85
C ARG A 79 -13.37 -4.75 9.06
N ASN A 80 -14.35 -3.93 9.48
CA ASN A 80 -14.62 -2.65 8.82
C ASN A 80 -13.37 -1.75 8.88
N ILE A 81 -12.99 -1.15 7.74
CA ILE A 81 -11.76 -0.34 7.64
C ILE A 81 -11.80 0.90 8.55
N SER A 82 -12.97 1.49 8.75
CA SER A 82 -13.15 2.65 9.64
C SER A 82 -12.88 2.33 11.13
N GLU A 83 -12.86 1.05 11.51
CA GLU A 83 -12.54 0.62 12.88
C GLU A 83 -11.03 0.48 13.13
N TYR A 84 -10.21 0.59 12.08
CA TYR A 84 -8.76 0.55 12.22
C TYR A 84 -8.20 1.96 12.34
N PRO A 85 -7.30 2.22 13.27
CA PRO A 85 -6.47 3.42 13.21
C PRO A 85 -5.52 3.34 11.99
N LEU A 86 -5.19 4.47 11.40
CA LEU A 86 -4.43 4.54 10.16
C LEU A 86 -3.08 3.79 10.21
N TYR A 87 -2.39 3.84 11.35
CA TYR A 87 -1.12 3.13 11.53
C TYR A 87 -1.25 1.61 11.48
N GLU A 88 -2.41 1.05 11.90
CA GLU A 88 -2.67 -0.39 11.77
C GLU A 88 -2.95 -0.78 10.32
N ILE A 89 -3.67 0.06 9.59
CA ILE A 89 -3.89 -0.15 8.15
C ILE A 89 -2.55 -0.15 7.43
N GLY A 90 -1.69 0.84 7.67
CA GLY A 90 -0.37 0.93 7.05
C GLY A 90 0.56 -0.25 7.35
N LYS A 91 0.38 -0.93 8.48
CA LYS A 91 1.09 -2.17 8.80
C LYS A 91 0.58 -3.39 8.01
N LYS A 92 -0.72 -3.39 7.67
CA LYS A 92 -1.40 -4.50 6.98
C LYS A 92 -1.40 -4.37 5.47
N VAL A 93 -1.45 -3.13 4.97
CA VAL A 93 -1.55 -2.80 3.56
C VAL A 93 -0.30 -2.06 3.11
N GLY A 94 0.53 -2.74 2.33
CA GLY A 94 1.69 -2.13 1.69
C GLY A 94 1.27 -1.25 0.51
N SER A 95 1.67 0.02 0.53
CA SER A 95 1.34 0.96 -0.55
C SER A 95 2.58 1.53 -1.20
N ILE A 96 2.60 1.55 -2.54
CA ILE A 96 3.65 2.20 -3.32
C ILE A 96 2.98 3.30 -4.13
N PHE A 97 3.47 4.54 -3.99
CA PHE A 97 2.92 5.68 -4.69
C PHE A 97 3.42 5.78 -6.14
N GLN A 98 2.68 6.50 -6.97
CA GLN A 98 2.99 6.69 -8.37
C GLN A 98 4.36 7.37 -8.58
N ASP A 99 4.72 8.32 -7.72
CA ASP A 99 6.06 8.94 -7.68
C ASP A 99 6.84 8.38 -6.47
N PRO A 100 7.80 7.47 -6.70
CA PRO A 100 8.61 6.92 -5.61
C PRO A 100 9.41 7.98 -4.83
N LYS A 101 9.75 9.11 -5.47
CA LYS A 101 10.52 10.18 -4.81
C LYS A 101 9.76 10.81 -3.65
N SER A 102 8.44 10.90 -3.75
CA SER A 102 7.59 11.47 -2.69
C SER A 102 7.42 10.53 -1.50
N GLN A 103 7.91 9.29 -1.60
CA GLN A 103 7.77 8.26 -0.58
C GLN A 103 9.01 8.16 0.31
N PHE A 104 10.19 8.60 -0.15
CA PHE A 104 11.46 8.39 0.55
C PHE A 104 11.68 9.39 1.68
N PHE A 105 12.09 8.87 2.83
CA PHE A 105 12.45 9.60 4.04
C PHE A 105 13.95 9.59 4.30
N ALA A 106 14.67 8.54 3.87
CA ALA A 106 16.11 8.43 4.04
C ALA A 106 16.86 8.64 2.72
N SER A 107 18.15 8.94 2.85
CA SER A 107 19.04 9.17 1.70
C SER A 107 19.77 7.90 1.25
N ILE A 108 19.94 6.94 2.15
CA ILE A 108 20.69 5.68 1.91
C ILE A 108 19.70 4.53 1.78
N THR A 109 20.03 3.59 0.92
CA THR A 109 19.16 2.44 0.59
C THR A 109 18.73 1.64 1.80
N GLU A 110 19.66 1.22 2.65
CA GLU A 110 19.36 0.38 3.82
C GLU A 110 18.53 1.14 4.84
N ASP A 111 18.83 2.42 5.08
CA ASP A 111 18.10 3.27 6.02
C ASP A 111 16.65 3.47 5.56
N GLU A 112 16.43 3.65 4.25
CA GLU A 112 15.08 3.74 3.69
C GLU A 112 14.29 2.44 3.83
N ILE A 113 14.94 1.31 3.60
CA ILE A 113 14.29 0.01 3.69
C ILE A 113 13.98 -0.35 5.15
N SER A 114 14.83 0.03 6.10
CA SER A 114 14.61 -0.20 7.53
C SER A 114 13.58 0.73 8.15
N PHE A 115 13.39 1.93 7.60
CA PHE A 115 12.59 3.01 8.16
C PHE A 115 11.18 2.56 8.60
N GLY A 116 10.46 1.86 7.73
CA GLY A 116 9.13 1.33 8.07
C GLY A 116 9.17 0.31 9.20
N CYS A 117 10.16 -0.57 9.20
CA CYS A 117 10.35 -1.58 10.25
C CYS A 117 10.64 -0.93 11.61
N GLU A 118 11.50 0.09 11.64
CA GLU A 118 11.82 0.84 12.85
C GLU A 118 10.59 1.55 13.43
N ASN A 119 9.80 2.20 12.58
CA ASN A 119 8.55 2.85 12.98
C ASN A 119 7.52 1.88 13.58
N TYR A 120 7.53 0.63 13.16
CA TYR A 120 6.68 -0.43 13.72
C TYR A 120 7.32 -1.20 14.88
N GLY A 121 8.49 -0.76 15.36
CA GLY A 121 9.16 -1.33 16.52
C GLY A 121 9.74 -2.72 16.29
N VAL A 122 10.16 -3.03 15.07
CA VAL A 122 10.88 -4.30 14.78
C VAL A 122 12.20 -4.29 15.55
N PRO A 123 12.54 -5.36 16.30
CA PRO A 123 13.78 -5.46 17.05
C PRO A 123 15.01 -5.29 16.16
N TYR A 124 16.05 -4.62 16.67
CA TYR A 124 17.26 -4.30 15.92
C TYR A 124 17.92 -5.54 15.31
N GLU A 125 17.96 -6.66 16.05
CA GLU A 125 18.53 -7.93 15.58
C GLU A 125 17.78 -8.51 14.38
N GLU A 126 16.53 -8.10 14.16
CA GLU A 126 15.71 -8.55 13.03
C GLU A 126 15.79 -7.61 11.82
N LEU A 127 16.14 -6.34 12.02
CA LEU A 127 16.19 -5.32 10.97
C LEU A 127 17.13 -5.73 9.84
N ASP A 128 18.39 -6.10 10.14
CA ASP A 128 19.36 -6.48 9.11
C ASP A 128 18.88 -7.66 8.27
N ARG A 129 18.26 -8.65 8.89
CA ARG A 129 17.69 -9.81 8.21
C ARG A 129 16.56 -9.40 7.27
N ARG A 130 15.65 -8.51 7.70
CA ARG A 130 14.52 -8.02 6.90
C ARG A 130 15.00 -7.16 5.73
N VAL A 131 15.90 -6.22 5.97
CA VAL A 131 16.52 -5.36 4.95
C VAL A 131 17.25 -6.21 3.90
N SER A 132 18.09 -7.14 4.35
CA SER A 132 18.83 -8.04 3.45
C SER A 132 17.90 -8.92 2.61
N SER A 133 16.83 -9.44 3.20
CA SER A 133 15.82 -10.22 2.48
C SER A 133 15.08 -9.37 1.44
N ALA A 134 14.67 -8.17 1.81
CA ALA A 134 13.96 -7.24 0.90
C ALA A 134 14.82 -6.84 -0.30
N ILE A 135 16.10 -6.51 -0.08
CA ILE A 135 17.06 -6.20 -1.14
C ILE A 135 17.24 -7.38 -2.09
N LYS A 136 17.37 -8.57 -1.55
CA LYS A 136 17.52 -9.79 -2.36
C LYS A 136 16.29 -10.08 -3.21
N ARG A 137 15.08 -9.89 -2.69
CA ARG A 137 13.81 -10.09 -3.42
C ARG A 137 13.70 -9.22 -4.68
N ILE A 138 14.28 -8.02 -4.66
CA ILE A 138 14.27 -7.10 -5.82
C ILE A 138 15.49 -7.27 -6.73
N ASN A 139 16.36 -8.24 -6.48
CA ASN A 139 17.68 -8.37 -7.12
C ASN A 139 18.47 -7.05 -7.01
N GLY A 140 18.52 -6.46 -5.81
CA GLY A 140 19.01 -5.11 -5.53
C GLY A 140 20.39 -5.08 -4.84
N ASP A 141 21.17 -6.16 -4.81
CA ASP A 141 22.46 -6.19 -4.09
C ASP A 141 23.43 -5.08 -4.52
N MET A 142 23.37 -4.67 -5.79
CA MET A 142 24.17 -3.55 -6.30
C MET A 142 23.73 -2.17 -5.77
N LEU A 143 22.61 -2.08 -5.11
CA LEU A 143 22.04 -0.83 -4.57
C LEU A 143 22.42 -0.62 -3.09
N ARG A 144 23.04 -1.61 -2.46
CA ARG A 144 23.46 -1.51 -1.05
C ARG A 144 24.44 -0.36 -0.83
N GLY A 145 24.24 0.38 0.27
CA GLY A 145 25.08 1.49 0.69
C GLY A 145 25.05 2.69 -0.25
N LYS A 146 24.17 2.71 -1.24
CA LYS A 146 24.11 3.82 -2.21
C LYS A 146 23.12 4.88 -1.80
N GLU A 147 23.42 6.10 -2.20
CA GLU A 147 22.47 7.21 -2.14
C GLU A 147 21.31 7.01 -3.12
N ILE A 148 20.09 7.21 -2.66
CA ILE A 148 18.87 7.02 -3.46
C ILE A 148 18.67 8.17 -4.46
N TYR A 149 19.04 9.39 -4.08
CA TYR A 149 18.75 10.57 -4.90
C TYR A 149 19.29 10.49 -6.34
N PRO A 150 20.55 10.07 -6.60
CA PRO A 150 21.09 9.97 -7.95
C PRO A 150 20.62 8.75 -8.75
N MET A 151 19.86 7.85 -8.16
CA MET A 151 19.41 6.62 -8.82
C MET A 151 18.42 6.91 -9.96
N SER A 152 18.37 6.00 -10.93
CA SER A 152 17.36 5.97 -11.98
C SER A 152 15.95 5.73 -11.41
N SER A 153 14.91 6.08 -12.18
CA SER A 153 13.51 5.84 -11.75
C SER A 153 13.22 4.37 -11.49
N GLY A 154 13.79 3.45 -12.26
CA GLY A 154 13.62 2.02 -12.05
C GLY A 154 14.29 1.51 -10.77
N GLU A 155 15.49 2.01 -10.42
CA GLU A 155 16.15 1.70 -9.17
C GLU A 155 15.36 2.24 -7.97
N LYS A 156 14.85 3.47 -8.07
CA LYS A 156 13.97 4.06 -7.05
C LYS A 156 12.70 3.24 -6.83
N GLN A 157 12.06 2.77 -7.91
CA GLN A 157 10.91 1.88 -7.78
C GLN A 157 11.26 0.58 -7.06
N LYS A 158 12.42 -0.02 -7.38
CA LYS A 158 12.91 -1.20 -6.66
C LYS A 158 13.06 -0.94 -5.16
N ILE A 159 13.68 0.20 -4.78
CA ILE A 159 13.83 0.55 -3.36
C ILE A 159 12.46 0.74 -2.70
N ALA A 160 11.51 1.44 -3.33
CA ALA A 160 10.17 1.60 -2.81
C ALA A 160 9.45 0.25 -2.61
N VAL A 161 9.64 -0.70 -3.53
CA VAL A 161 9.13 -2.07 -3.35
C VAL A 161 9.82 -2.77 -2.19
N ALA A 162 11.13 -2.60 -2.03
CA ALA A 162 11.89 -3.23 -0.95
C ALA A 162 11.49 -2.69 0.42
N SER A 163 11.30 -1.35 0.56
CA SER A 163 10.90 -0.74 1.84
C SER A 163 9.51 -1.23 2.29
N VAL A 164 8.56 -1.35 1.37
CA VAL A 164 7.25 -1.93 1.69
C VAL A 164 7.36 -3.41 2.04
N ASN A 165 8.13 -4.20 1.27
CA ASN A 165 8.30 -5.64 1.54
C ASN A 165 9.04 -5.94 2.86
N ALA A 166 9.90 -5.05 3.34
CA ALA A 166 10.61 -5.25 4.61
C ALA A 166 9.67 -5.24 5.81
N VAL A 167 8.59 -4.47 5.74
CA VAL A 167 7.54 -4.42 6.77
C VAL A 167 6.75 -5.73 6.83
N ASP A 168 6.71 -6.48 5.72
CA ASP A 168 5.99 -7.75 5.55
C ASP A 168 4.46 -7.59 5.73
N PRO A 169 3.80 -6.72 4.94
CA PRO A 169 2.36 -6.51 5.02
C PRO A 169 1.58 -7.74 4.54
N GLU A 170 0.32 -7.84 4.98
CA GLU A 170 -0.58 -8.93 4.58
C GLU A 170 -1.16 -8.74 3.15
N ILE A 171 -1.16 -7.45 2.67
CA ILE A 171 -1.71 -7.01 1.36
C ILE A 171 -0.77 -6.03 0.72
#